data_28e06b505d328761bb1d794318d1f870
#
_entry.id   28e06b505d328761bb1d794318d1f870
#
_cell.length_a   1.000
_cell.length_b   1.000
_cell.length_c   1.000
_cell.angle_alpha   90.00
_cell.angle_beta   90.00
_cell.angle_gamma   90.00
#
_symmetry.space_group_name_H-M   'P 1'
#
loop_
_entity.id
_entity.type
_entity.pdbx_description
1 polymer ?
#
loop_
_entity_poly.entity_id
_entity_poly.type
_entity_poly.pdbx_seq_one_letter_code
_entity_poly.pdbx_strand_id
1 'polypeptide(L)'
;MIYVGIDVAKDKHDCFITNSDGEALFKSFTIPNNRKGFETLFQKVQSVSDDLTKVKVGLEATGHYSYNLLGFLLDKGLPTYVINPLHTNLYRKSLSLRKTKTDKVDSHTIASMIMSDVDLKSYSDTSYHNEELKSLTRYRFDKVQERAKLKTSVSRLICILFPELEKLVPTIHMASVYALLSEFPSAHAVASAHLTRLTNLLSESSHGRYGKDTAVMFREAARNSIGSNMPAKSLELKHTIKLIQELTSEIDEIETEIKSIMDEVNSPILSIPGINYRMGAMIIAEIGDFSRFDSPDKILAYAGMSPSTYQSGQLDNCYSHMEKRGSRYLRYALYNATKYVCHWDESFGTYLAKKRAEGKHYNVALSHATKKLVRTIYAMEKTGQSYSSAS
;
A
#
# COMPACT_ATOMS: atom_id res chain seq x y z
N MET A 1 32.61 -2.87 19.04
CA MET A 1 31.25 -2.95 18.51
C MET A 1 30.64 -4.31 18.83
N ILE A 2 29.40 -4.32 19.26
CA ILE A 2 28.61 -5.53 19.54
C ILE A 2 27.54 -5.67 18.46
N TYR A 3 27.33 -6.88 18.00
CA TYR A 3 26.36 -7.19 16.96
C TYR A 3 25.37 -8.22 17.47
N VAL A 4 24.09 -7.91 17.37
CA VAL A 4 22.99 -8.77 17.81
C VAL A 4 22.15 -9.14 16.60
N GLY A 5 22.06 -10.41 16.28
CA GLY A 5 21.20 -10.91 15.21
C GLY A 5 19.97 -11.60 15.81
N ILE A 6 18.79 -11.26 15.31
CA ILE A 6 17.51 -11.78 15.80
C ILE A 6 16.71 -12.36 14.64
N ASP A 7 16.46 -13.66 14.70
CA ASP A 7 15.47 -14.31 13.85
C ASP A 7 14.09 -14.24 14.52
N VAL A 8 13.14 -13.61 13.84
CA VAL A 8 11.84 -13.26 14.40
C VAL A 8 10.79 -14.29 14.01
N ALA A 9 10.11 -14.88 15.01
CA ALA A 9 8.98 -15.76 14.81
C ALA A 9 7.80 -15.37 15.71
N LYS A 10 6.66 -16.05 15.54
CA LYS A 10 5.39 -15.73 16.19
C LYS A 10 5.47 -15.78 17.72
N ASP A 11 5.98 -16.87 18.26
CA ASP A 11 5.89 -17.17 19.68
C ASP A 11 7.23 -16.97 20.43
N LYS A 12 8.36 -16.96 19.69
CA LYS A 12 9.71 -16.88 20.20
C LYS A 12 10.64 -16.23 19.20
N HIS A 13 11.75 -15.68 19.66
CA HIS A 13 12.81 -15.15 18.80
C HIS A 13 14.12 -15.83 19.14
N ASP A 14 14.89 -16.20 18.11
CA ASP A 14 16.22 -16.76 18.27
C ASP A 14 17.26 -15.66 18.10
N CYS A 15 18.11 -15.48 19.13
CA CYS A 15 19.05 -14.38 19.25
C CYS A 15 20.48 -14.89 19.27
N PHE A 16 21.39 -14.09 18.70
CA PHE A 16 22.83 -14.35 18.73
C PHE A 16 23.58 -13.03 18.99
N ILE A 17 24.59 -13.03 19.87
CA ILE A 17 25.37 -11.84 20.21
C ILE A 17 26.85 -12.13 19.99
N THR A 18 27.54 -11.27 19.23
CA THR A 18 28.95 -11.38 18.87
C THR A 18 29.67 -10.02 18.97
N ASN A 19 30.99 -10.07 19.14
CA ASN A 19 31.84 -8.89 19.04
C ASN A 19 32.32 -8.63 17.60
N SER A 20 33.14 -7.58 17.40
CA SER A 20 33.73 -7.20 16.12
C SER A 20 34.68 -8.26 15.52
N ASP A 21 35.20 -9.14 16.34
CA ASP A 21 36.16 -10.18 15.91
C ASP A 21 35.45 -11.48 15.52
N GLY A 22 34.10 -11.48 15.62
CA GLY A 22 33.27 -12.64 15.33
C GLY A 22 33.16 -13.65 16.47
N GLU A 23 33.70 -13.33 17.66
CA GLU A 23 33.59 -14.20 18.84
C GLU A 23 32.19 -14.14 19.42
N ALA A 24 31.57 -15.30 19.65
CA ALA A 24 30.27 -15.38 20.28
C ALA A 24 30.31 -15.00 21.75
N LEU A 25 29.77 -13.84 22.11
CA LEU A 25 29.62 -13.42 23.50
C LEU A 25 28.48 -14.19 24.19
N PHE A 26 27.40 -14.41 23.46
CA PHE A 26 26.36 -15.36 23.84
C PHE A 26 26.10 -16.29 22.64
N LYS A 27 26.21 -17.60 22.90
CA LYS A 27 25.75 -18.61 21.93
C LYS A 27 24.24 -18.40 21.66
N SER A 28 23.77 -18.90 20.53
CA SER A 28 22.37 -18.81 20.14
C SER A 28 21.43 -19.16 21.31
N PHE A 29 20.56 -18.26 21.67
CA PHE A 29 19.57 -18.41 22.74
C PHE A 29 18.20 -17.94 22.25
N THR A 30 17.16 -18.49 22.86
CA THR A 30 15.78 -18.18 22.49
C THR A 30 15.12 -17.35 23.58
N ILE A 31 14.36 -16.34 23.17
CA ILE A 31 13.50 -15.55 24.06
C ILE A 31 12.02 -15.71 23.63
N PRO A 32 11.07 -15.72 24.56
CA PRO A 32 9.65 -15.69 24.23
C PRO A 32 9.26 -14.31 23.68
N ASN A 33 8.27 -14.27 22.78
CA ASN A 33 7.72 -13.02 22.23
C ASN A 33 6.78 -12.35 23.25
N ASN A 34 7.36 -11.83 24.33
CA ASN A 34 6.69 -11.08 25.38
C ASN A 34 7.67 -10.14 26.10
N ARG A 35 7.13 -9.28 26.97
CA ARG A 35 7.92 -8.28 27.70
C ARG A 35 9.12 -8.88 28.46
N LYS A 36 8.91 -10.00 29.15
CA LYS A 36 9.97 -10.68 29.91
C LYS A 36 11.10 -11.17 28.99
N GLY A 37 10.76 -11.71 27.82
CA GLY A 37 11.75 -12.12 26.83
C GLY A 37 12.55 -10.93 26.30
N PHE A 38 11.89 -9.83 25.98
CA PHE A 38 12.53 -8.62 25.50
C PHE A 38 13.46 -7.99 26.55
N GLU A 39 13.02 -7.94 27.80
CA GLU A 39 13.86 -7.48 28.91
C GLU A 39 15.07 -8.42 29.14
N THR A 40 14.90 -9.73 28.98
CA THR A 40 16.02 -10.70 29.05
C THR A 40 17.05 -10.44 27.95
N LEU A 41 16.61 -10.15 26.71
CA LEU A 41 17.51 -9.77 25.63
C LEU A 41 18.27 -8.49 25.98
N PHE A 42 17.56 -7.47 26.44
CA PHE A 42 18.15 -6.19 26.79
C PHE A 42 19.20 -6.31 27.93
N GLN A 43 18.90 -7.06 29.00
CA GLN A 43 19.84 -7.34 30.07
C GLN A 43 21.10 -8.03 29.56
N LYS A 44 20.99 -8.98 28.63
CA LYS A 44 22.16 -9.63 28.02
C LYS A 44 22.98 -8.65 27.19
N VAL A 45 22.35 -7.73 26.46
CA VAL A 45 23.04 -6.66 25.73
C VAL A 45 23.77 -5.74 26.71
N GLN A 46 23.13 -5.30 27.78
CA GLN A 46 23.73 -4.45 28.81
C GLN A 46 24.92 -5.14 29.53
N SER A 47 24.88 -6.47 29.68
CA SER A 47 26.00 -7.20 30.34
C SER A 47 27.28 -7.26 29.49
N VAL A 48 27.21 -6.93 28.20
CA VAL A 48 28.37 -6.94 27.28
C VAL A 48 28.74 -5.56 26.74
N SER A 49 27.91 -4.53 26.97
CA SER A 49 28.23 -3.15 26.60
C SER A 49 27.50 -2.14 27.49
N ASP A 50 28.27 -1.24 28.12
CA ASP A 50 27.73 -0.10 28.86
C ASP A 50 27.29 1.04 27.92
N ASP A 51 27.77 1.05 26.67
CA ASP A 51 27.49 2.05 25.65
C ASP A 51 26.59 1.45 24.56
N LEU A 52 25.30 1.75 24.62
CA LEU A 52 24.30 1.25 23.66
C LEU A 52 24.52 1.75 22.22
N THR A 53 25.24 2.86 22.04
CA THR A 53 25.57 3.38 20.69
C THR A 53 26.58 2.48 19.96
N LYS A 54 27.29 1.65 20.70
CA LYS A 54 28.22 0.64 20.17
C LYS A 54 27.58 -0.72 19.93
N VAL A 55 26.26 -0.81 20.06
CA VAL A 55 25.50 -2.03 19.80
C VAL A 55 24.72 -1.85 18.51
N LYS A 56 24.82 -2.79 17.57
CA LYS A 56 23.99 -2.86 16.38
C LYS A 56 23.08 -4.08 16.47
N VAL A 57 21.77 -3.89 16.37
CA VAL A 57 20.78 -4.98 16.41
C VAL A 57 20.19 -5.17 15.03
N GLY A 58 20.34 -6.35 14.43
CA GLY A 58 19.70 -6.73 13.17
C GLY A 58 18.53 -7.65 13.41
N LEU A 59 17.43 -7.41 12.72
CA LEU A 59 16.29 -8.31 12.69
C LEU A 59 15.73 -8.46 11.26
N GLU A 60 15.22 -9.64 10.95
CA GLU A 60 14.58 -9.87 9.66
C GLU A 60 13.15 -9.31 9.67
N ALA A 61 12.77 -8.62 8.59
CA ALA A 61 11.42 -8.09 8.39
C ALA A 61 10.41 -9.21 8.12
N THR A 62 10.12 -10.03 9.13
CA THR A 62 9.21 -11.18 9.04
C THR A 62 7.77 -10.77 9.32
N GLY A 63 7.19 -9.97 8.44
CA GLY A 63 5.80 -9.49 8.54
C GLY A 63 5.53 -8.74 9.85
N HIS A 64 4.36 -8.99 10.45
CA HIS A 64 3.90 -8.28 11.65
C HIS A 64 4.54 -8.75 12.96
N TYR A 65 5.25 -9.88 12.97
CA TYR A 65 5.84 -10.42 14.21
C TYR A 65 7.02 -9.60 14.74
N SER A 66 7.66 -8.80 13.89
CA SER A 66 8.81 -7.97 14.27
C SER A 66 8.42 -6.64 14.93
N TYR A 67 7.19 -6.14 14.77
CA TYR A 67 6.80 -4.79 15.18
C TYR A 67 6.98 -4.53 16.70
N ASN A 68 6.49 -5.46 17.54
CA ASN A 68 6.56 -5.27 18.99
C ASN A 68 8.02 -5.27 19.51
N LEU A 69 8.85 -6.16 18.96
CA LEU A 69 10.26 -6.21 19.28
C LEU A 69 11.00 -4.98 18.78
N LEU A 70 10.72 -4.55 17.55
CA LEU A 70 11.30 -3.35 16.96
C LEU A 70 10.98 -2.11 17.80
N GLY A 71 9.72 -1.90 18.17
CA GLY A 71 9.31 -0.80 19.04
C GLY A 71 10.09 -0.82 20.37
N PHE A 72 10.16 -1.99 21.03
CA PHE A 72 10.92 -2.14 22.28
C PHE A 72 12.40 -1.78 22.12
N LEU A 73 13.05 -2.21 21.03
CA LEU A 73 14.47 -1.93 20.79
C LEU A 73 14.72 -0.43 20.55
N LEU A 74 13.84 0.22 19.81
CA LEU A 74 13.89 1.67 19.56
C LEU A 74 13.66 2.46 20.86
N ASP A 75 12.66 2.10 21.66
CA ASP A 75 12.39 2.72 22.97
C ASP A 75 13.59 2.61 23.93
N LYS A 76 14.42 1.56 23.79
CA LYS A 76 15.68 1.39 24.53
C LYS A 76 16.86 2.15 23.92
N GLY A 77 16.68 2.86 22.82
CA GLY A 77 17.75 3.61 22.14
C GLY A 77 18.77 2.72 21.43
N LEU A 78 18.43 1.48 21.10
CA LEU A 78 19.33 0.55 20.41
C LEU A 78 19.34 0.82 18.90
N PRO A 79 20.50 1.07 18.26
CA PRO A 79 20.65 1.14 16.81
C PRO A 79 20.17 -0.15 16.15
N THR A 80 18.97 -0.12 15.56
CA THR A 80 18.28 -1.31 15.02
C THR A 80 18.22 -1.27 13.51
N TYR A 81 18.50 -2.41 12.88
CA TYR A 81 18.56 -2.60 11.42
C TYR A 81 17.53 -3.64 11.00
N VAL A 82 16.57 -3.23 10.17
CA VAL A 82 15.54 -4.12 9.63
C VAL A 82 15.97 -4.62 8.26
N ILE A 83 16.18 -5.93 8.12
CA ILE A 83 16.75 -6.56 6.94
C ILE A 83 15.66 -7.25 6.13
N ASN A 84 15.71 -7.06 4.81
CA ASN A 84 14.80 -7.75 3.91
C ASN A 84 15.12 -9.26 3.84
N PRO A 85 14.13 -10.16 4.01
CA PRO A 85 14.31 -11.61 3.92
C PRO A 85 15.02 -12.11 2.66
N LEU A 86 14.85 -11.39 1.54
CA LEU A 86 15.57 -11.70 0.31
C LEU A 86 17.08 -11.51 0.45
N HIS A 87 17.51 -10.45 1.13
CA HIS A 87 18.93 -10.19 1.36
C HIS A 87 19.54 -11.20 2.31
N THR A 88 18.84 -11.54 3.41
CA THR A 88 19.28 -12.60 4.33
C THR A 88 19.45 -13.93 3.62
N ASN A 89 18.49 -14.29 2.76
CA ASN A 89 18.58 -15.53 1.97
C ASN A 89 19.73 -15.54 0.95
N LEU A 90 19.99 -14.42 0.28
CA LEU A 90 21.11 -14.29 -0.68
C LEU A 90 22.45 -14.34 0.07
N TYR A 91 22.57 -13.61 1.18
CA TYR A 91 23.78 -13.60 2.01
C TYR A 91 24.08 -15.00 2.56
N ARG A 92 23.08 -15.71 3.08
CA ARG A 92 23.24 -17.10 3.53
C ARG A 92 23.74 -18.03 2.41
N LYS A 93 23.23 -17.86 1.19
CA LYS A 93 23.70 -18.64 0.03
C LYS A 93 25.15 -18.32 -0.38
N SER A 94 25.62 -17.10 -0.10
CA SER A 94 27.03 -16.72 -0.34
C SER A 94 27.99 -17.32 0.70
N LEU A 95 27.53 -17.55 1.93
CA LEU A 95 28.35 -18.10 3.01
C LEU A 95 28.54 -19.62 2.94
N SER A 96 27.58 -20.35 2.38
CA SER A 96 27.65 -21.82 2.32
C SER A 96 26.83 -22.41 1.19
N LEU A 97 27.42 -23.40 0.50
CA LEU A 97 26.74 -24.24 -0.48
C LEU A 97 25.80 -25.28 0.17
N ARG A 98 25.86 -25.45 1.50
CA ARG A 98 24.99 -26.38 2.21
C ARG A 98 23.61 -25.78 2.43
N LYS A 99 22.57 -26.53 2.13
CA LYS A 99 21.15 -26.14 2.30
C LYS A 99 20.67 -26.30 3.76
N THR A 100 21.48 -25.95 4.76
CA THR A 100 21.08 -26.05 6.16
C THR A 100 20.33 -24.78 6.56
N LYS A 101 19.07 -24.90 6.91
CA LYS A 101 18.24 -23.83 7.46
C LYS A 101 17.79 -24.22 8.86
N THR A 102 18.23 -23.47 9.88
CA THR A 102 17.72 -23.55 11.26
C THR A 102 17.67 -22.15 11.82
N ASP A 103 16.72 -21.87 12.71
CA ASP A 103 16.52 -20.55 13.33
C ASP A 103 17.80 -20.02 14.00
N LYS A 104 18.63 -20.93 14.55
CA LYS A 104 19.97 -20.61 15.11
C LYS A 104 20.98 -20.14 14.06
N VAL A 105 20.93 -20.70 12.85
CA VAL A 105 21.77 -20.29 11.73
C VAL A 105 21.31 -18.95 11.19
N ASP A 106 20.01 -18.70 11.20
CA ASP A 106 19.44 -17.46 10.67
C ASP A 106 19.78 -16.26 11.58
N SER A 107 19.70 -16.36 12.91
CA SER A 107 20.15 -15.29 13.83
C SER A 107 21.67 -14.99 13.73
N HIS A 108 22.51 -16.02 13.58
CA HIS A 108 23.94 -15.84 13.34
C HIS A 108 24.19 -15.15 11.98
N THR A 109 23.48 -15.57 10.93
CA THR A 109 23.59 -14.98 9.58
C THR A 109 23.25 -13.48 9.62
N ILE A 110 22.19 -13.10 10.35
CA ILE A 110 21.78 -11.70 10.53
C ILE A 110 22.88 -10.90 11.24
N ALA A 111 23.45 -11.43 12.33
CA ALA A 111 24.56 -10.77 13.03
C ALA A 111 25.79 -10.57 12.14
N SER A 112 26.17 -11.60 11.40
CA SER A 112 27.28 -11.54 10.44
C SER A 112 27.03 -10.54 9.32
N MET A 113 25.79 -10.43 8.84
CA MET A 113 25.39 -9.49 7.79
C MET A 113 25.54 -8.04 8.26
N ILE A 114 25.02 -7.69 9.44
CA ILE A 114 25.16 -6.32 9.98
C ILE A 114 26.61 -5.98 10.41
N MET A 115 27.44 -6.99 10.62
CA MET A 115 28.87 -6.81 10.89
C MET A 115 29.64 -6.53 9.59
N SER A 116 29.31 -7.17 8.49
CA SER A 116 30.03 -7.07 7.21
C SER A 116 29.53 -5.95 6.31
N ASP A 117 28.28 -5.49 6.46
CA ASP A 117 27.67 -4.48 5.60
C ASP A 117 27.77 -3.08 6.24
N VAL A 118 28.67 -2.28 5.70
CA VAL A 118 28.96 -0.92 6.18
C VAL A 118 27.86 0.07 5.73
N ASP A 119 27.08 -0.26 4.71
CA ASP A 119 26.09 0.62 4.09
C ASP A 119 24.67 0.46 4.65
N LEU A 120 24.46 -0.48 5.57
CA LEU A 120 23.17 -0.64 6.25
C LEU A 120 22.87 0.59 7.12
N LYS A 121 21.74 1.24 6.86
CA LYS A 121 21.25 2.36 7.68
C LYS A 121 20.33 1.86 8.79
N SER A 122 20.51 2.40 10.00
CA SER A 122 19.65 2.08 11.13
C SER A 122 18.24 2.60 10.90
N TYR A 123 17.29 1.91 11.49
CA TYR A 123 15.91 2.32 11.55
C TYR A 123 15.79 3.55 12.48
N SER A 124 15.20 4.66 12.03
CA SER A 124 15.11 5.91 12.79
C SER A 124 13.68 6.14 13.34
N ASP A 125 13.54 6.99 14.38
CA ASP A 125 12.24 7.33 14.99
C ASP A 125 11.23 7.96 14.00
N THR A 126 11.71 8.64 12.96
CA THR A 126 10.88 9.11 11.84
C THR A 126 10.15 7.98 11.13
N SER A 127 10.57 6.75 11.33
CA SER A 127 9.92 5.57 10.75
C SER A 127 8.65 5.14 11.47
N TYR A 128 8.39 5.58 12.72
CA TYR A 128 7.15 5.23 13.41
C TYR A 128 5.92 5.87 12.75
N HIS A 129 5.96 7.18 12.49
CA HIS A 129 4.91 7.87 11.73
C HIS A 129 4.76 7.31 10.30
N ASN A 130 5.86 6.93 9.68
CA ASN A 130 5.83 6.29 8.36
C ASN A 130 5.19 4.89 8.39
N GLU A 131 5.39 4.09 9.45
CA GLU A 131 4.76 2.78 9.57
C GLU A 131 3.26 2.89 9.88
N GLU A 132 2.83 3.87 10.68
CA GLU A 132 1.42 4.15 10.91
C GLU A 132 0.73 4.58 9.61
N LEU A 133 1.28 5.56 8.92
CA LEU A 133 0.79 6.02 7.62
C LEU A 133 0.78 4.88 6.58
N LYS A 134 1.78 4.01 6.60
CA LYS A 134 1.87 2.84 5.73
C LYS A 134 0.80 1.79 6.07
N SER A 135 0.51 1.57 7.34
CA SER A 135 -0.56 0.70 7.79
C SER A 135 -1.92 1.23 7.30
N LEU A 136 -2.21 2.51 7.52
CA LEU A 136 -3.45 3.15 7.10
C LEU A 136 -3.63 3.16 5.57
N THR A 137 -2.58 3.51 4.81
CA THR A 137 -2.67 3.57 3.35
C THR A 137 -2.87 2.19 2.72
N ARG A 138 -2.25 1.13 3.28
CA ARG A 138 -2.46 -0.25 2.84
C ARG A 138 -3.85 -0.76 3.23
N TYR A 139 -4.29 -0.49 4.45
CA TYR A 139 -5.62 -0.84 4.92
C TYR A 139 -6.70 -0.18 4.05
N ARG A 140 -6.55 1.13 3.79
CA ARG A 140 -7.42 1.83 2.84
C ARG A 140 -7.42 1.17 1.44
N PHE A 141 -6.25 0.81 0.93
CA PHE A 141 -6.14 0.15 -0.38
C PHE A 141 -6.94 -1.15 -0.41
N ASP A 142 -6.81 -1.99 0.60
CA ASP A 142 -7.50 -3.28 0.67
C ASP A 142 -9.02 -3.08 0.79
N LYS A 143 -9.50 -2.12 1.62
CA LYS A 143 -10.93 -1.75 1.73
C LYS A 143 -11.51 -1.24 0.40
N VAL A 144 -10.76 -0.43 -0.34
CA VAL A 144 -11.17 0.03 -1.68
C VAL A 144 -11.28 -1.15 -2.66
N GLN A 145 -10.38 -2.13 -2.60
CA GLN A 145 -10.45 -3.33 -3.44
C GLN A 145 -11.67 -4.21 -3.07
N GLU A 146 -11.96 -4.38 -1.78
CA GLU A 146 -13.15 -5.10 -1.31
C GLU A 146 -14.42 -4.41 -1.81
N ARG A 147 -14.53 -3.09 -1.64
CA ARG A 147 -15.66 -2.32 -2.15
C ARG A 147 -15.84 -2.44 -3.66
N ALA A 148 -14.75 -2.47 -4.42
CA ALA A 148 -14.80 -2.65 -5.87
C ALA A 148 -15.36 -4.03 -6.27
N LYS A 149 -15.00 -5.09 -5.55
CA LYS A 149 -15.56 -6.43 -5.76
C LYS A 149 -17.06 -6.46 -5.48
N LEU A 150 -17.51 -5.83 -4.39
CA LEU A 150 -18.93 -5.74 -4.05
C LEU A 150 -19.71 -4.92 -5.10
N LYS A 151 -19.15 -3.83 -5.63
CA LYS A 151 -19.75 -3.09 -6.75
C LYS A 151 -19.96 -3.97 -7.98
N THR A 152 -18.98 -4.80 -8.33
CA THR A 152 -19.14 -5.77 -9.42
C THR A 152 -20.27 -6.78 -9.12
N SER A 153 -20.43 -7.21 -7.87
CA SER A 153 -21.53 -8.09 -7.46
C SER A 153 -22.89 -7.39 -7.58
N VAL A 154 -23.00 -6.10 -7.22
CA VAL A 154 -24.22 -5.30 -7.42
C VAL A 154 -24.57 -5.24 -8.89
N SER A 155 -23.63 -4.95 -9.79
CA SER A 155 -23.88 -4.91 -11.24
C SER A 155 -24.46 -6.24 -11.75
N ARG A 156 -23.87 -7.36 -11.32
CA ARG A 156 -24.36 -8.71 -11.65
C ARG A 156 -25.80 -8.95 -11.14
N LEU A 157 -26.10 -8.53 -9.92
CA LEU A 157 -27.44 -8.71 -9.32
C LEU A 157 -28.48 -7.83 -10.01
N ILE A 158 -28.14 -6.62 -10.39
CA ILE A 158 -29.02 -5.73 -11.14
C ILE A 158 -29.36 -6.31 -12.52
N CYS A 159 -28.40 -6.91 -13.24
CA CYS A 159 -28.66 -7.60 -14.50
C CYS A 159 -29.72 -8.74 -14.35
N ILE A 160 -29.85 -9.31 -13.16
CA ILE A 160 -30.85 -10.36 -12.88
C ILE A 160 -32.20 -9.75 -12.44
N LEU A 161 -32.16 -8.74 -11.55
CA LEU A 161 -33.34 -8.25 -10.84
C LEU A 161 -34.01 -7.05 -11.50
N PHE A 162 -33.26 -6.19 -12.20
CA PHE A 162 -33.73 -4.99 -12.88
C PHE A 162 -32.73 -4.51 -13.94
N PRO A 163 -32.53 -5.25 -15.04
CA PRO A 163 -31.51 -4.94 -16.05
C PRO A 163 -31.69 -3.58 -16.74
N GLU A 164 -32.91 -3.07 -16.87
CA GLU A 164 -33.17 -1.78 -17.51
C GLU A 164 -32.65 -0.60 -16.68
N LEU A 165 -32.49 -0.75 -15.38
CA LEU A 165 -32.06 0.32 -14.47
C LEU A 165 -30.71 0.92 -14.89
N GLU A 166 -29.80 0.11 -15.40
CA GLU A 166 -28.46 0.57 -15.83
C GLU A 166 -28.51 1.61 -16.94
N LYS A 167 -29.56 1.55 -17.80
CA LYS A 167 -29.77 2.50 -18.91
C LYS A 167 -30.46 3.79 -18.47
N LEU A 168 -31.06 3.81 -17.29
CA LEU A 168 -31.85 4.93 -16.78
C LEU A 168 -31.02 5.91 -15.92
N VAL A 169 -29.83 5.54 -15.56
CA VAL A 169 -28.97 6.31 -14.66
C VAL A 169 -27.55 6.43 -15.21
N PRO A 170 -26.84 7.52 -14.93
CA PRO A 170 -25.44 7.67 -15.34
C PRO A 170 -24.52 6.58 -14.77
N THR A 171 -24.81 6.10 -13.58
CA THR A 171 -24.14 4.95 -12.93
C THR A 171 -25.06 4.34 -11.88
N ILE A 172 -25.08 3.02 -11.80
CA ILE A 172 -25.83 2.28 -10.77
C ILE A 172 -25.23 2.43 -9.35
N HIS A 173 -24.04 3.00 -9.24
CA HIS A 173 -23.32 3.17 -7.97
C HIS A 173 -23.54 4.55 -7.32
N MET A 174 -24.65 5.21 -7.63
CA MET A 174 -25.08 6.46 -6.99
C MET A 174 -25.80 6.19 -5.68
N ALA A 175 -25.72 7.13 -4.73
CA ALA A 175 -26.40 7.05 -3.44
C ALA A 175 -27.92 6.86 -3.59
N SER A 176 -28.55 7.59 -4.54
CA SER A 176 -29.98 7.49 -4.84
C SER A 176 -30.40 6.14 -5.39
N VAL A 177 -29.55 5.50 -6.21
CA VAL A 177 -29.80 4.14 -6.72
C VAL A 177 -29.66 3.11 -5.60
N TYR A 178 -28.68 3.28 -4.74
CA TYR A 178 -28.51 2.42 -3.55
C TYR A 178 -29.68 2.56 -2.57
N ALA A 179 -30.16 3.78 -2.33
CA ALA A 179 -31.35 4.02 -1.52
C ALA A 179 -32.58 3.33 -2.12
N LEU A 180 -32.80 3.48 -3.43
CA LEU A 180 -33.87 2.80 -4.17
C LEU A 180 -33.80 1.28 -4.00
N LEU A 181 -32.65 0.68 -4.28
CA LEU A 181 -32.47 -0.78 -4.27
C LEU A 181 -32.44 -1.37 -2.84
N SER A 182 -32.09 -0.58 -1.84
CA SER A 182 -32.17 -0.99 -0.44
C SER A 182 -33.62 -1.15 0.02
N GLU A 183 -34.53 -0.31 -0.46
CA GLU A 183 -35.95 -0.42 -0.15
C GLU A 183 -36.69 -1.33 -1.16
N PHE A 184 -36.45 -1.13 -2.46
CA PHE A 184 -37.09 -1.85 -3.57
C PHE A 184 -36.05 -2.61 -4.41
N PRO A 185 -35.63 -3.81 -4.00
CA PRO A 185 -34.45 -4.50 -4.55
C PRO A 185 -34.66 -5.21 -5.89
N SER A 186 -35.81 -5.06 -6.53
CA SER A 186 -36.13 -5.68 -7.84
C SER A 186 -37.07 -4.83 -8.65
N ALA A 187 -37.12 -5.06 -9.95
CA ALA A 187 -38.12 -4.43 -10.83
C ALA A 187 -39.53 -4.64 -10.31
N HIS A 188 -39.89 -5.88 -9.89
CA HIS A 188 -41.20 -6.19 -9.34
C HIS A 188 -41.53 -5.32 -8.10
N ALA A 189 -40.55 -5.11 -7.19
CA ALA A 189 -40.75 -4.27 -6.01
C ALA A 189 -40.93 -2.78 -6.39
N VAL A 190 -40.14 -2.26 -7.34
CA VAL A 190 -40.29 -0.88 -7.84
C VAL A 190 -41.62 -0.68 -8.57
N ALA A 191 -42.04 -1.61 -9.39
CA ALA A 191 -43.32 -1.57 -10.13
C ALA A 191 -44.54 -1.52 -9.20
N SER A 192 -44.46 -2.19 -8.05
CA SER A 192 -45.50 -2.27 -7.03
C SER A 192 -45.44 -1.12 -6.01
N ALA A 193 -44.37 -0.32 -6.01
CA ALA A 193 -44.16 0.77 -5.07
C ALA A 193 -45.19 1.90 -5.26
N HIS A 194 -45.62 2.50 -4.14
CA HIS A 194 -46.44 3.71 -4.18
C HIS A 194 -45.64 4.88 -4.73
N LEU A 195 -46.17 5.59 -5.74
CA LEU A 195 -45.45 6.63 -6.46
C LEU A 195 -44.90 7.74 -5.53
N THR A 196 -45.72 8.17 -4.57
CA THR A 196 -45.30 9.19 -3.59
C THR A 196 -44.09 8.74 -2.77
N ARG A 197 -44.11 7.47 -2.31
CA ARG A 197 -42.96 6.90 -1.53
C ARG A 197 -41.70 6.85 -2.40
N LEU A 198 -41.83 6.39 -3.65
CA LEU A 198 -40.73 6.33 -4.59
C LEU A 198 -40.17 7.73 -4.90
N THR A 199 -41.06 8.73 -5.11
CA THR A 199 -40.67 10.11 -5.37
C THR A 199 -39.91 10.71 -4.18
N ASN A 200 -40.44 10.55 -2.95
CA ASN A 200 -39.79 11.08 -1.75
C ASN A 200 -38.41 10.44 -1.52
N LEU A 201 -38.31 9.12 -1.61
CA LEU A 201 -37.05 8.40 -1.46
C LEU A 201 -35.97 8.88 -2.47
N LEU A 202 -36.36 9.01 -3.73
CA LEU A 202 -35.44 9.48 -4.77
C LEU A 202 -35.06 10.95 -4.59
N SER A 203 -36.01 11.81 -4.19
CA SER A 203 -35.75 13.23 -3.95
C SER A 203 -34.80 13.44 -2.77
N GLU A 204 -35.04 12.78 -1.64
CA GLU A 204 -34.20 12.85 -0.46
C GLU A 204 -32.76 12.36 -0.75
N SER A 205 -32.65 11.17 -1.36
CA SER A 205 -31.35 10.54 -1.60
C SER A 205 -30.55 11.16 -2.75
N SER A 206 -31.18 11.99 -3.60
CA SER A 206 -30.53 12.74 -4.69
C SER A 206 -30.36 14.23 -4.42
N HIS A 207 -30.71 14.71 -3.21
CA HIS A 207 -30.73 16.13 -2.88
C HIS A 207 -31.58 16.96 -3.86
N GLY A 208 -32.78 16.44 -4.18
CA GLY A 208 -33.75 17.09 -5.06
C GLY A 208 -33.50 16.94 -6.57
N ARG A 209 -32.45 16.25 -7.00
CA ARG A 209 -32.17 16.05 -8.44
C ARG A 209 -33.17 15.12 -9.12
N TYR A 210 -33.69 14.13 -8.41
CA TYR A 210 -34.67 13.18 -8.90
C TYR A 210 -36.01 13.45 -8.26
N GLY A 211 -36.99 13.79 -9.07
CA GLY A 211 -38.35 14.12 -8.66
C GLY A 211 -39.36 13.09 -9.12
N LYS A 212 -40.61 13.55 -9.22
CA LYS A 212 -41.77 12.74 -9.63
C LYS A 212 -41.60 12.13 -11.04
N ASP A 213 -41.04 12.86 -11.99
CA ASP A 213 -40.89 12.38 -13.38
C ASP A 213 -39.87 11.22 -13.41
N THR A 214 -38.78 11.30 -12.69
CA THR A 214 -37.82 10.20 -12.55
C THR A 214 -38.44 8.98 -11.84
N ALA A 215 -39.27 9.20 -10.83
CA ALA A 215 -39.98 8.11 -10.16
C ALA A 215 -40.99 7.43 -11.08
N VAL A 216 -41.70 8.19 -11.90
CA VAL A 216 -42.61 7.63 -12.94
C VAL A 216 -41.81 6.82 -13.94
N MET A 217 -40.73 7.36 -14.50
CA MET A 217 -39.84 6.68 -15.43
C MET A 217 -39.32 5.35 -14.90
N PHE A 218 -38.82 5.34 -13.65
CA PHE A 218 -38.34 4.09 -13.04
C PHE A 218 -39.43 3.08 -12.83
N ARG A 219 -40.64 3.51 -12.40
CA ARG A 219 -41.77 2.62 -12.20
C ARG A 219 -42.28 2.03 -13.51
N GLU A 220 -42.38 2.82 -14.61
CA GLU A 220 -42.76 2.32 -15.92
C GLU A 220 -41.74 1.35 -16.52
N ALA A 221 -40.44 1.66 -16.39
CA ALA A 221 -39.38 0.72 -16.78
C ALA A 221 -39.47 -0.59 -15.98
N ALA A 222 -39.76 -0.49 -14.69
CA ALA A 222 -39.89 -1.65 -13.81
C ALA A 222 -41.13 -2.53 -14.17
N ARG A 223 -42.23 -1.91 -14.60
CA ARG A 223 -43.43 -2.64 -15.06
C ARG A 223 -43.20 -3.42 -16.36
N ASN A 224 -42.32 -2.92 -17.20
CA ASN A 224 -41.96 -3.53 -18.48
C ASN A 224 -40.64 -4.32 -18.42
N SER A 225 -40.10 -4.53 -17.22
CA SER A 225 -38.81 -5.18 -17.03
C SER A 225 -38.87 -6.67 -17.27
N ILE A 226 -37.78 -7.19 -17.88
CA ILE A 226 -37.52 -8.64 -17.99
C ILE A 226 -36.85 -9.21 -16.72
N GLY A 227 -36.66 -8.38 -15.70
CA GLY A 227 -36.01 -8.77 -14.45
C GLY A 227 -36.71 -9.91 -13.72
N SER A 228 -35.95 -10.86 -13.21
CA SER A 228 -36.46 -12.01 -12.51
C SER A 228 -36.93 -11.66 -11.11
N ASN A 229 -38.08 -12.20 -10.69
CA ASN A 229 -38.53 -12.08 -9.30
C ASN A 229 -37.86 -13.20 -8.43
N MET A 230 -36.72 -12.86 -7.82
CA MET A 230 -35.93 -13.80 -7.03
C MET A 230 -35.66 -13.22 -5.62
N PRO A 231 -36.47 -13.58 -4.60
CA PRO A 231 -36.33 -13.05 -3.24
C PRO A 231 -34.94 -13.25 -2.62
N ALA A 232 -34.30 -14.40 -2.87
CA ALA A 232 -32.95 -14.66 -2.40
C ALA A 232 -31.91 -13.68 -2.98
N LYS A 233 -32.04 -13.36 -4.27
CA LYS A 233 -31.16 -12.38 -4.94
C LYS A 233 -31.45 -10.94 -4.50
N SER A 234 -32.69 -10.64 -4.21
CA SER A 234 -33.11 -9.36 -3.62
C SER A 234 -32.50 -9.16 -2.24
N LEU A 235 -32.45 -10.22 -1.40
CA LEU A 235 -31.80 -10.19 -0.09
C LEU A 235 -30.27 -10.03 -0.25
N GLU A 236 -29.65 -10.79 -1.18
CA GLU A 236 -28.22 -10.66 -1.50
C GLU A 236 -27.86 -9.23 -1.91
N LEU A 237 -28.68 -8.59 -2.75
CA LEU A 237 -28.48 -7.22 -3.19
C LEU A 237 -28.53 -6.21 -2.03
N LYS A 238 -29.55 -6.30 -1.18
CA LYS A 238 -29.67 -5.43 0.01
C LYS A 238 -28.45 -5.54 0.92
N HIS A 239 -28.02 -6.75 1.23
CA HIS A 239 -26.83 -6.97 2.08
C HIS A 239 -25.56 -6.44 1.40
N THR A 240 -25.40 -6.67 0.10
CA THR A 240 -24.23 -6.17 -0.65
C THR A 240 -24.16 -4.64 -0.63
N ILE A 241 -25.30 -3.97 -0.82
CA ILE A 241 -25.37 -2.49 -0.76
C ILE A 241 -25.01 -2.00 0.64
N LYS A 242 -25.55 -2.61 1.70
CA LYS A 242 -25.23 -2.27 3.08
C LYS A 242 -23.73 -2.37 3.34
N LEU A 243 -23.08 -3.48 2.95
CA LEU A 243 -21.64 -3.65 3.08
C LEU A 243 -20.84 -2.58 2.30
N ILE A 244 -21.29 -2.16 1.11
CA ILE A 244 -20.65 -1.08 0.36
C ILE A 244 -20.75 0.24 1.11
N GLN A 245 -21.87 0.53 1.76
CA GLN A 245 -22.08 1.75 2.54
C GLN A 245 -21.18 1.75 3.79
N GLU A 246 -21.12 0.64 4.52
CA GLU A 246 -20.22 0.45 5.67
C GLU A 246 -18.75 0.63 5.27
N LEU A 247 -18.29 -0.05 4.20
CA LEU A 247 -16.94 0.12 3.69
C LEU A 247 -16.64 1.56 3.23
N THR A 248 -17.65 2.28 2.76
CA THR A 248 -17.46 3.68 2.36
C THR A 248 -17.21 4.56 3.58
N SER A 249 -17.97 4.37 4.67
CA SER A 249 -17.78 5.08 5.94
C SER A 249 -16.38 4.77 6.53
N GLU A 250 -16.00 3.50 6.58
CA GLU A 250 -14.66 3.12 7.06
C GLU A 250 -13.52 3.74 6.23
N ILE A 251 -13.68 3.80 4.91
CA ILE A 251 -12.69 4.43 4.02
C ILE A 251 -12.59 5.93 4.31
N ASP A 252 -13.70 6.61 4.54
CA ASP A 252 -13.74 8.05 4.83
C ASP A 252 -13.07 8.35 6.19
N GLU A 253 -13.27 7.50 7.20
CA GLU A 253 -12.57 7.57 8.49
C GLU A 253 -11.05 7.42 8.32
N ILE A 254 -10.61 6.37 7.60
CA ILE A 254 -9.19 6.15 7.32
C ILE A 254 -8.58 7.32 6.54
N GLU A 255 -9.31 7.91 5.59
CA GLU A 255 -8.84 9.06 4.83
C GLU A 255 -8.68 10.31 5.71
N THR A 256 -9.51 10.46 6.73
CA THR A 256 -9.40 11.56 7.71
C THR A 256 -8.13 11.42 8.53
N GLU A 257 -7.82 10.22 9.02
CA GLU A 257 -6.57 9.95 9.75
C GLU A 257 -5.34 10.13 8.87
N ILE A 258 -5.37 9.61 7.63
CA ILE A 258 -4.27 9.82 6.67
C ILE A 258 -4.03 11.31 6.43
N LYS A 259 -5.10 12.11 6.32
CA LYS A 259 -4.97 13.55 6.12
C LYS A 259 -4.33 14.22 7.33
N SER A 260 -4.75 13.89 8.53
CA SER A 260 -4.19 14.43 9.78
C SER A 260 -2.67 14.20 9.85
N ILE A 261 -2.23 12.97 9.62
CA ILE A 261 -0.79 12.63 9.63
C ILE A 261 -0.04 13.38 8.52
N MET A 262 -0.62 13.48 7.33
CA MET A 262 0.05 14.18 6.21
C MET A 262 0.14 15.69 6.42
N ASP A 263 -0.81 16.29 7.13
CA ASP A 263 -0.75 17.71 7.54
C ASP A 263 0.40 17.95 8.53
N GLU A 264 0.68 17.00 9.42
CA GLU A 264 1.83 17.05 10.34
C GLU A 264 3.17 16.83 9.61
N VAL A 265 3.22 15.85 8.69
CA VAL A 265 4.41 15.53 7.89
C VAL A 265 4.81 16.69 6.97
N ASN A 266 3.83 17.48 6.51
CA ASN A 266 4.02 18.65 5.66
C ASN A 266 4.95 18.40 4.45
N SER A 267 4.78 17.27 3.77
CA SER A 267 5.63 16.86 2.65
C SER A 267 5.40 17.73 1.42
N PRO A 268 6.47 18.18 0.73
CA PRO A 268 6.38 18.97 -0.50
C PRO A 268 5.69 18.21 -1.65
N ILE A 269 5.55 16.90 -1.59
CA ILE A 269 4.91 16.08 -2.63
C ILE A 269 3.49 16.56 -2.97
N LEU A 270 2.77 17.11 -1.99
CA LEU A 270 1.40 17.60 -2.16
C LEU A 270 1.31 18.86 -3.02
N SER A 271 2.43 19.55 -3.27
CA SER A 271 2.48 20.70 -4.17
C SER A 271 2.52 20.30 -5.65
N ILE A 272 2.72 19.02 -5.99
CA ILE A 272 2.71 18.54 -7.37
C ILE A 272 1.25 18.50 -7.88
N PRO A 273 0.91 19.21 -8.98
CA PRO A 273 -0.42 19.18 -9.57
C PRO A 273 -0.87 17.75 -9.88
N GLY A 274 -2.06 17.37 -9.37
CA GLY A 274 -2.62 16.03 -9.55
C GLY A 274 -2.25 15.00 -8.47
N ILE A 275 -1.38 15.34 -7.52
CA ILE A 275 -1.14 14.50 -6.33
C ILE A 275 -2.00 14.99 -5.18
N ASN A 276 -2.92 14.14 -4.73
CA ASN A 276 -3.74 14.37 -3.55
C ASN A 276 -3.17 13.64 -2.32
N TYR A 277 -3.74 13.91 -1.13
CA TYR A 277 -3.34 13.27 0.13
C TYR A 277 -3.25 11.75 0.04
N ARG A 278 -4.20 11.08 -0.63
CA ARG A 278 -4.26 9.61 -0.73
C ARG A 278 -3.05 9.02 -1.45
N MET A 279 -2.68 9.61 -2.60
CA MET A 279 -1.54 9.13 -3.39
C MET A 279 -0.21 9.60 -2.78
N GLY A 280 -0.14 10.85 -2.34
CA GLY A 280 1.03 11.40 -1.65
C GLY A 280 1.38 10.60 -0.41
N ALA A 281 0.40 10.35 0.47
CA ALA A 281 0.57 9.54 1.67
C ALA A 281 1.09 8.12 1.36
N MET A 282 0.50 7.44 0.37
CA MET A 282 0.94 6.09 0.01
C MET A 282 2.38 6.08 -0.54
N ILE A 283 2.77 7.09 -1.33
CA ILE A 283 4.13 7.21 -1.84
C ILE A 283 5.12 7.44 -0.70
N ILE A 284 4.85 8.44 0.16
CA ILE A 284 5.71 8.78 1.31
C ILE A 284 5.82 7.59 2.26
N ALA A 285 4.71 6.97 2.62
CA ALA A 285 4.68 5.85 3.54
C ALA A 285 5.44 4.61 3.02
N GLU A 286 5.32 4.31 1.74
CA GLU A 286 6.00 3.15 1.15
C GLU A 286 7.50 3.38 0.93
N ILE A 287 7.92 4.60 0.63
CA ILE A 287 9.33 4.97 0.52
C ILE A 287 9.95 5.09 1.91
N GLY A 288 9.23 5.71 2.86
CA GLY A 288 9.73 6.02 4.19
C GLY A 288 10.81 7.12 4.13
N ASP A 289 11.99 6.81 4.65
CA ASP A 289 13.11 7.74 4.62
C ASP A 289 13.80 7.77 3.24
N PHE A 290 13.71 8.90 2.54
CA PHE A 290 14.37 9.14 1.25
C PHE A 290 15.89 9.14 1.33
N SER A 291 16.47 9.37 2.52
CA SER A 291 17.92 9.31 2.74
C SER A 291 18.50 7.91 2.55
N ARG A 292 17.67 6.88 2.67
CA ARG A 292 18.04 5.47 2.45
C ARG A 292 18.39 5.14 1.01
N PHE A 293 17.99 6.01 0.08
CA PHE A 293 18.19 5.79 -1.35
C PHE A 293 19.24 6.76 -1.89
N ASP A 294 20.30 6.23 -2.48
CA ASP A 294 21.38 7.02 -3.09
C ASP A 294 20.95 7.69 -4.39
N SER A 295 19.89 7.15 -5.02
CA SER A 295 19.38 7.69 -6.30
C SER A 295 17.89 7.38 -6.48
N PRO A 296 17.17 8.16 -7.30
CA PRO A 296 15.79 7.90 -7.64
C PRO A 296 15.59 6.57 -8.40
N ASP A 297 16.62 6.06 -9.08
CA ASP A 297 16.56 4.76 -9.76
C ASP A 297 16.50 3.60 -8.74
N LYS A 298 17.05 3.76 -7.54
CA LYS A 298 16.89 2.80 -6.43
C LYS A 298 15.45 2.75 -5.93
N ILE A 299 14.73 3.90 -5.89
CA ILE A 299 13.29 3.94 -5.55
C ILE A 299 12.47 3.22 -6.63
N LEU A 300 12.80 3.40 -7.91
CA LEU A 300 12.13 2.67 -9.00
C LEU A 300 12.36 1.16 -8.89
N ALA A 301 13.57 0.73 -8.56
CA ALA A 301 13.88 -0.67 -8.30
C ALA A 301 13.08 -1.21 -7.10
N TYR A 302 13.01 -0.43 -6.00
CA TYR A 302 12.22 -0.76 -4.82
C TYR A 302 10.71 -0.86 -5.11
N ALA A 303 10.20 -0.05 -6.04
CA ALA A 303 8.83 -0.16 -6.55
C ALA A 303 8.64 -1.34 -7.53
N GLY A 304 9.72 -2.01 -7.94
CA GLY A 304 9.69 -3.04 -8.99
C GLY A 304 9.33 -2.48 -10.37
N MET A 305 9.74 -1.24 -10.65
CA MET A 305 9.49 -0.52 -11.90
C MET A 305 10.74 -0.39 -12.78
N SER A 306 11.81 -1.08 -12.45
CA SER A 306 12.99 -1.19 -13.29
C SER A 306 12.79 -2.27 -14.37
N PRO A 307 13.24 -2.02 -15.60
CA PRO A 307 13.26 -3.07 -16.63
C PRO A 307 14.28 -4.14 -16.27
N SER A 308 13.95 -5.39 -16.57
CA SER A 308 14.94 -6.48 -16.53
C SER A 308 15.96 -6.27 -17.63
N THR A 309 17.22 -6.23 -17.26
CA THR A 309 18.36 -6.24 -18.21
C THR A 309 19.06 -7.58 -18.12
N TYR A 310 19.13 -8.28 -19.24
CA TYR A 310 19.94 -9.48 -19.36
C TYR A 310 20.89 -9.26 -20.53
N GLN A 311 22.15 -8.99 -20.20
CA GLN A 311 23.23 -8.87 -21.18
C GLN A 311 24.29 -9.93 -20.83
N SER A 312 24.52 -10.87 -21.73
CA SER A 312 25.57 -11.89 -21.60
C SER A 312 26.31 -11.99 -22.93
N GLY A 313 27.52 -11.44 -22.99
CA GLY A 313 28.33 -11.43 -24.19
C GLY A 313 27.66 -10.68 -25.36
N GLN A 314 27.50 -11.37 -26.50
CA GLN A 314 26.85 -10.80 -27.70
C GLN A 314 25.31 -10.90 -27.71
N LEU A 315 24.70 -11.50 -26.66
CA LEU A 315 23.24 -11.63 -26.55
C LEU A 315 22.65 -10.41 -25.88
N ASP A 316 22.12 -9.50 -26.69
CA ASP A 316 21.29 -8.38 -26.24
C ASP A 316 19.82 -8.84 -26.22
N ASN A 317 19.24 -9.01 -25.04
CA ASN A 317 17.86 -9.46 -24.93
C ASN A 317 16.91 -8.31 -25.27
N CYS A 318 16.37 -8.31 -26.48
CA CYS A 318 15.44 -7.29 -26.99
C CYS A 318 14.11 -7.21 -26.24
N TYR A 319 13.79 -8.17 -25.37
CA TYR A 319 12.53 -8.24 -24.63
C TYR A 319 12.73 -7.96 -23.14
N SER A 320 12.92 -6.68 -22.78
CA SER A 320 12.89 -6.28 -21.38
C SER A 320 11.45 -6.19 -20.88
N HIS A 321 11.16 -6.76 -19.72
CA HIS A 321 9.91 -6.62 -19.02
C HIS A 321 10.14 -5.97 -17.66
N MET A 322 9.10 -5.33 -17.12
CA MET A 322 9.17 -4.75 -15.78
C MET A 322 9.26 -5.87 -14.75
N GLU A 323 10.28 -5.85 -13.89
CA GLU A 323 10.56 -6.95 -12.93
C GLU A 323 9.44 -7.20 -11.94
N LYS A 324 8.70 -6.16 -11.54
CA LYS A 324 7.60 -6.19 -10.55
C LYS A 324 8.01 -6.79 -9.20
N ARG A 325 9.29 -6.96 -8.92
CA ARG A 325 9.84 -7.32 -7.61
C ARG A 325 9.92 -6.06 -6.77
N GLY A 326 9.27 -6.06 -5.60
CA GLY A 326 9.25 -4.89 -4.71
C GLY A 326 7.83 -4.50 -4.30
N SER A 327 7.66 -3.29 -3.73
CA SER A 327 6.36 -2.85 -3.20
C SER A 327 5.31 -2.69 -4.30
N ARG A 328 4.28 -3.54 -4.26
CA ARG A 328 3.10 -3.43 -5.14
C ARG A 328 2.31 -2.14 -4.85
N TYR A 329 2.32 -1.69 -3.61
CA TYR A 329 1.60 -0.50 -3.17
C TYR A 329 2.27 0.77 -3.69
N LEU A 330 3.60 0.86 -3.57
CA LEU A 330 4.36 1.97 -4.15
C LEU A 330 4.20 2.02 -5.67
N ARG A 331 4.32 0.89 -6.35
CA ARG A 331 4.11 0.81 -7.80
C ARG A 331 2.71 1.28 -8.21
N TYR A 332 1.67 0.84 -7.48
CA TYR A 332 0.30 1.28 -7.70
C TYR A 332 0.15 2.79 -7.51
N ALA A 333 0.68 3.33 -6.42
CA ALA A 333 0.57 4.76 -6.10
C ALA A 333 1.30 5.62 -7.14
N LEU A 334 2.55 5.31 -7.45
CA LEU A 334 3.34 6.03 -8.45
C LEU A 334 2.68 6.01 -9.84
N TYR A 335 2.21 4.84 -10.27
CA TYR A 335 1.60 4.70 -11.59
C TYR A 335 0.29 5.47 -11.71
N ASN A 336 -0.55 5.46 -10.68
CA ASN A 336 -1.81 6.20 -10.69
C ASN A 336 -1.58 7.70 -10.47
N ALA A 337 -0.67 8.12 -9.57
CA ALA A 337 -0.30 9.52 -9.41
C ALA A 337 0.18 10.12 -10.74
N THR A 338 1.03 9.39 -11.49
CA THR A 338 1.53 9.84 -12.79
C THR A 338 0.43 10.13 -13.78
N LYS A 339 -0.67 9.36 -13.80
CA LYS A 339 -1.83 9.63 -14.70
C LYS A 339 -2.44 11.00 -14.42
N TYR A 340 -2.64 11.32 -13.14
CA TYR A 340 -3.20 12.61 -12.74
C TYR A 340 -2.21 13.75 -12.96
N VAL A 341 -0.94 13.55 -12.64
CA VAL A 341 0.11 14.56 -12.91
C VAL A 341 0.21 14.84 -14.40
N CYS A 342 0.20 13.85 -15.28
CA CYS A 342 0.18 14.07 -16.73
C CYS A 342 -1.09 14.78 -17.23
N HIS A 343 -2.18 14.74 -16.48
CA HIS A 343 -3.41 15.45 -16.81
C HIS A 343 -3.40 16.91 -16.34
N TRP A 344 -2.82 17.17 -15.15
CA TRP A 344 -2.90 18.47 -14.50
C TRP A 344 -1.64 19.34 -14.67
N ASP A 345 -0.51 18.75 -15.06
CA ASP A 345 0.76 19.47 -15.31
C ASP A 345 1.15 19.39 -16.79
N GLU A 346 1.31 20.54 -17.42
CA GLU A 346 1.59 20.64 -18.84
C GLU A 346 2.93 20.02 -19.23
N SER A 347 3.97 20.15 -18.39
CA SER A 347 5.31 19.60 -18.66
C SER A 347 5.32 18.08 -18.67
N PHE A 348 4.52 17.46 -17.80
CA PHE A 348 4.33 16.01 -17.78
C PHE A 348 3.39 15.53 -18.90
N GLY A 349 2.35 16.30 -19.20
CA GLY A 349 1.44 16.02 -20.33
C GLY A 349 2.19 16.02 -21.65
N THR A 350 2.97 17.05 -21.92
CA THR A 350 3.83 17.19 -23.11
C THR A 350 4.86 16.06 -23.19
N TYR A 351 5.49 15.70 -22.06
CA TYR A 351 6.43 14.57 -22.01
C TYR A 351 5.76 13.24 -22.35
N LEU A 352 4.57 12.99 -21.83
CA LEU A 352 3.79 11.79 -22.16
C LEU A 352 3.42 11.76 -23.65
N ALA A 353 2.94 12.86 -24.20
CA ALA A 353 2.61 13.00 -25.61
C ALA A 353 3.83 12.74 -26.52
N LYS A 354 5.00 13.30 -26.17
CA LYS A 354 6.26 13.02 -26.86
C LYS A 354 6.58 11.54 -26.89
N LYS A 355 6.46 10.83 -25.74
CA LYS A 355 6.73 9.38 -25.66
C LYS A 355 5.72 8.55 -26.46
N ARG A 356 4.51 9.03 -26.59
CA ARG A 356 3.49 8.42 -27.45
C ARG A 356 3.80 8.62 -28.95
N ALA A 357 4.25 9.82 -29.32
CA ALA A 357 4.68 10.13 -30.69
C ALA A 357 5.90 9.32 -31.15
N GLU A 358 6.76 8.88 -30.17
CA GLU A 358 7.86 7.93 -30.44
C GLU A 358 7.34 6.49 -30.73
N GLY A 359 6.05 6.26 -30.91
CA GLY A 359 5.45 4.95 -31.20
C GLY A 359 5.27 4.03 -29.95
N LYS A 360 5.53 4.53 -28.74
CA LYS A 360 5.41 3.71 -27.52
C LYS A 360 3.96 3.47 -27.15
N HIS A 361 3.65 2.24 -26.73
CA HIS A 361 2.34 1.94 -26.14
C HIS A 361 2.09 2.82 -24.90
N TYR A 362 0.83 3.21 -24.64
CA TYR A 362 0.45 4.11 -23.55
C TYR A 362 1.08 3.74 -22.19
N ASN A 363 1.00 2.47 -21.79
CA ASN A 363 1.56 2.02 -20.52
C ASN A 363 3.08 2.16 -20.45
N VAL A 364 3.78 1.98 -21.58
CA VAL A 364 5.23 2.18 -21.67
C VAL A 364 5.57 3.66 -21.58
N ALA A 365 4.86 4.52 -22.31
CA ALA A 365 5.01 5.98 -22.25
C ALA A 365 4.75 6.51 -20.83
N LEU A 366 3.70 6.00 -20.17
CA LEU A 366 3.38 6.35 -18.77
C LEU A 366 4.48 5.90 -17.79
N SER A 367 5.11 4.74 -18.01
CA SER A 367 6.25 4.30 -17.20
C SER A 367 7.46 5.24 -17.32
N HIS A 368 7.69 5.82 -18.50
CA HIS A 368 8.71 6.87 -18.67
C HIS A 368 8.34 8.16 -17.90
N ALA A 369 7.06 8.56 -17.93
CA ALA A 369 6.58 9.69 -17.15
C ALA A 369 6.68 9.41 -15.64
N THR A 370 6.41 8.17 -15.19
CA THR A 370 6.60 7.76 -13.80
C THR A 370 8.06 7.87 -13.36
N LYS A 371 9.00 7.51 -14.23
CA LYS A 371 10.42 7.69 -13.94
C LYS A 371 10.79 9.18 -13.76
N LYS A 372 10.23 10.08 -14.59
CA LYS A 372 10.37 11.54 -14.42
C LYS A 372 9.78 11.98 -13.09
N LEU A 373 8.56 11.52 -12.73
CA LEU A 373 7.88 11.86 -11.48
C LEU A 373 8.68 11.42 -10.25
N VAL A 374 9.21 10.20 -10.23
CA VAL A 374 10.04 9.71 -9.11
C VAL A 374 11.30 10.58 -8.93
N ARG A 375 11.93 11.01 -10.00
CA ARG A 375 13.09 11.92 -9.93
C ARG A 375 12.71 13.29 -9.36
N THR A 376 11.55 13.81 -9.76
CA THR A 376 11.02 15.08 -9.22
C THR A 376 10.72 14.94 -7.73
N ILE A 377 9.97 13.91 -7.31
CA ILE A 377 9.66 13.65 -5.90
C ILE A 377 10.95 13.50 -5.07
N TYR A 378 11.91 12.72 -5.55
CA TYR A 378 13.18 12.51 -4.87
C TYR A 378 13.95 13.81 -4.64
N ALA A 379 14.03 14.68 -5.65
CA ALA A 379 14.69 15.98 -5.53
C ALA A 379 13.96 16.87 -4.52
N MET A 380 12.63 16.94 -4.59
CA MET A 380 11.81 17.75 -3.69
C MET A 380 11.94 17.31 -2.23
N GLU A 381 11.84 16.01 -1.95
CA GLU A 381 11.96 15.48 -0.60
C GLU A 381 13.36 15.61 -0.01
N LYS A 382 14.40 15.59 -0.86
CA LYS A 382 15.80 15.83 -0.43
C LYS A 382 16.08 17.31 -0.14
N THR A 383 15.44 18.24 -0.85
CA THR A 383 15.69 19.68 -0.74
C THR A 383 14.66 20.41 0.12
N GLY A 384 13.52 19.78 0.41
CA GLY A 384 12.36 20.42 1.08
C GLY A 384 11.65 21.46 0.21
N GLN A 385 11.98 21.57 -1.09
CA GLN A 385 11.40 22.56 -1.96
C GLN A 385 10.07 22.10 -2.57
N SER A 386 9.11 23.01 -2.62
CA SER A 386 7.84 22.79 -3.32
C SER A 386 8.04 22.66 -4.82
N TYR A 387 7.09 21.99 -5.48
CA TYR A 387 7.11 21.82 -6.93
C TYR A 387 7.06 23.16 -7.65
N SER A 388 7.95 23.35 -8.61
CA SER A 388 7.91 24.43 -9.58
C SER A 388 7.86 23.82 -10.97
N SER A 389 6.80 24.08 -11.74
CA SER A 389 6.77 23.68 -13.14
C SER A 389 7.89 24.46 -13.85
N ALA A 390 8.84 23.76 -14.43
CA ALA A 390 9.79 24.42 -15.33
C ALA A 390 8.98 25.03 -16.47
N SER A 391 8.98 26.38 -16.52
CA SER A 391 8.46 27.19 -17.62
C SER A 391 9.17 26.86 -18.92
#